data_b6c83c8919b77acc6c3551679b4b143d
#
_entry.id   b6c83c8919b77acc6c3551679b4b143d
#
_cell.length_a   1.000
_cell.length_b   1.000
_cell.length_c   1.000
_cell.angle_alpha   90.00
_cell.angle_beta   90.00
_cell.angle_gamma   90.00
#
_symmetry.space_group_name_H-M   'P 1'
#
loop_
_entity.id
_entity.type
_entity.pdbx_description
1 polymer ?
#
loop_
_entity_poly.entity_id
_entity_poly.type
_entity_poly.pdbx_seq_one_letter_code
_entity_poly.pdbx_strand_id
1 'polypeptide(L)'
;ETELGSCHITFLKMPTTQASERFFERFLNPERISMPDIDIDFDQEQREQVIDYVVKKYGHEKVAHIITFGTLKARAAIRDVGRVLDINLKKVDKVAKLIPHFSELEDAVKNVRELKTLYNSDSEVRDMIDYSLKLEGKVRHASVHAAGMVISKDVLDDEIPTYSDGRASFLSTQYQMKELEDLGILKMDFLGLKNLTILRKTMENIKITQGKVMVLDDIPLDDKETYKMLTAGDTLGVFQCESIGIRRLMQKMKIEKFEDIVALLALYRPGPLRSGMVDDFIASKNEGAAIKYPHEALIDVLSETYGVILYQEQVLKIVNVLANYTMGEGDSLRRAMGKKIPELMAQNREVFIKRAVENNITPDKAEEIFNLIDKFSGYGFPKSHSVAYALVAYWTAYLKTNYFKEFFAATMSTEMYNIDRLSLFINEARDKGVKVLLPDVNLSAYEFLAEKDGIRFGLLAIKHVGINIVKKVIEVRKNEK
;
A
#
# COMPACT_ATOMS: atom_id res chain seq x y z
N GLU A 1 -7.99 13.36 25.28
CA GLU A 1 -8.90 12.28 25.73
C GLU A 1 -10.26 12.61 25.17
N THR A 2 -10.53 12.18 23.96
CA THR A 2 -11.76 12.47 23.25
C THR A 2 -12.55 11.17 23.15
N GLU A 3 -13.82 11.24 23.48
CA GLU A 3 -14.87 10.25 23.24
C GLU A 3 -15.07 9.95 21.73
N LEU A 4 -14.01 9.52 21.07
CA LEU A 4 -14.09 8.78 19.82
C LEU A 4 -14.32 7.32 20.24
N GLY A 5 -15.56 6.94 20.37
CA GLY A 5 -15.92 5.56 20.63
C GLY A 5 -15.18 4.66 19.64
N SER A 6 -14.21 3.90 20.15
CA SER A 6 -13.47 2.81 19.50
C SER A 6 -12.83 3.04 18.11
N CYS A 7 -12.64 4.26 17.63
CA CYS A 7 -11.80 4.52 16.48
C CYS A 7 -10.34 4.42 16.91
N HIS A 8 -9.71 3.25 16.70
CA HIS A 8 -8.28 3.09 16.96
C HIS A 8 -7.50 3.75 15.83
N ILE A 9 -7.16 5.03 16.00
CA ILE A 9 -6.11 5.67 15.23
C ILE A 9 -4.81 5.09 15.78
N THR A 10 -4.25 4.11 15.10
CA THR A 10 -2.96 3.56 15.45
C THR A 10 -1.89 4.54 14.97
N PHE A 11 -1.56 5.51 15.80
CA PHE A 11 -0.29 6.21 15.65
C PHE A 11 0.79 5.20 16.01
N LEU A 12 1.54 4.74 15.01
CA LEU A 12 2.73 3.96 15.25
C LEU A 12 3.70 4.79 16.08
N LYS A 13 3.66 4.61 17.40
CA LYS A 13 4.68 5.09 18.29
C LYS A 13 5.92 4.25 17.97
N MET A 14 6.75 4.74 17.06
CA MET A 14 8.05 4.11 16.82
C MET A 14 8.77 3.98 18.17
N PRO A 15 9.35 2.80 18.48
CA PRO A 15 10.21 2.68 19.64
C PRO A 15 11.23 3.81 19.58
N THR A 16 11.29 4.61 20.64
CA THR A 16 12.20 5.74 20.81
C THR A 16 13.63 5.19 20.97
N THR A 17 14.23 4.79 19.87
CA THR A 17 15.67 4.66 19.78
C THR A 17 16.22 5.95 19.16
N GLN A 18 17.44 6.35 19.50
CA GLN A 18 18.13 7.55 18.98
C GLN A 18 18.09 7.68 17.43
N ALA A 19 17.70 6.64 16.72
CA ALA A 19 17.45 6.64 15.29
C ALA A 19 16.17 7.41 14.88
N SER A 20 15.14 7.51 15.73
CA SER A 20 13.87 8.15 15.38
C SER A 20 13.95 9.67 15.31
N GLU A 21 14.76 10.33 16.13
CA GLU A 21 14.89 11.80 16.13
C GLU A 21 15.49 12.33 14.82
N ARG A 22 16.44 11.61 14.22
CA ARG A 22 17.06 12.01 12.95
C ARG A 22 16.21 11.74 11.70
N PHE A 23 15.14 10.98 11.81
CA PHE A 23 14.22 10.76 10.69
C PHE A 23 13.25 11.92 10.48
N PHE A 24 12.94 12.67 11.52
CA PHE A 24 12.02 13.80 11.46
C PHE A 24 12.56 14.94 10.58
N GLU A 25 13.88 15.18 10.62
CA GLU A 25 14.57 16.20 9.81
C GLU A 25 14.41 15.95 8.29
N ARG A 26 14.17 14.72 7.87
CA ARG A 26 13.87 14.38 6.47
C ARG A 26 12.54 14.95 5.99
N PHE A 27 11.55 15.02 6.85
CA PHE A 27 10.20 15.46 6.50
C PHE A 27 10.00 16.96 6.75
N LEU A 28 10.65 17.51 7.77
CA LEU A 28 10.61 18.92 8.15
C LEU A 28 11.99 19.56 7.97
N ASN A 29 12.45 19.66 6.73
CA ASN A 29 13.69 20.33 6.37
C ASN A 29 13.39 21.74 5.82
N PRO A 30 13.97 22.81 6.40
CA PRO A 30 13.80 24.19 5.90
C PRO A 30 14.22 24.37 4.43
N GLU A 31 15.14 23.52 3.93
CA GLU A 31 15.61 23.54 2.55
C GLU A 31 14.62 22.85 1.57
N ARG A 32 13.54 22.24 2.08
CA ARG A 32 12.54 21.56 1.27
C ARG A 32 11.55 22.56 0.65
N ILE A 33 11.60 22.72 -0.66
CA ILE A 33 10.72 23.60 -1.42
C ILE A 33 9.38 22.94 -1.81
N SER A 34 9.32 21.59 -1.85
CA SER A 34 8.10 20.87 -2.25
C SER A 34 7.15 20.61 -1.08
N MET A 35 5.84 20.69 -1.36
CA MET A 35 4.79 20.31 -0.40
C MET A 35 4.99 18.86 0.08
N PRO A 36 4.65 18.55 1.36
CA PRO A 36 4.65 17.19 1.85
C PRO A 36 3.50 16.40 1.22
N ASP A 37 3.73 15.12 0.93
CA ASP A 37 2.68 14.16 0.61
C ASP A 37 2.32 13.40 1.89
N ILE A 38 1.06 13.43 2.29
CA ILE A 38 0.60 12.90 3.57
C ILE A 38 -0.41 11.79 3.30
N ASP A 39 0.04 10.55 3.43
CA ASP A 39 -0.79 9.35 3.33
C ASP A 39 -1.05 8.79 4.74
N ILE A 40 -2.31 8.56 5.08
CA ILE A 40 -2.70 8.01 6.39
C ILE A 40 -3.60 6.81 6.17
N ASP A 41 -3.17 5.65 6.66
CA ASP A 41 -3.95 4.42 6.62
C ASP A 41 -4.91 4.34 7.82
N PHE A 42 -6.20 4.17 7.52
CA PHE A 42 -7.26 3.97 8.51
C PHE A 42 -7.93 2.61 8.35
N ASP A 43 -8.59 2.13 9.40
CA ASP A 43 -9.53 1.02 9.30
C ASP A 43 -10.56 1.31 8.19
N GLN A 44 -10.65 0.42 7.21
CA GLN A 44 -11.48 0.64 6.02
C GLN A 44 -12.96 0.87 6.36
N GLU A 45 -13.50 0.17 7.36
CA GLU A 45 -14.90 0.28 7.77
C GLU A 45 -15.17 1.53 8.64
N GLN A 46 -14.14 2.07 9.29
CA GLN A 46 -14.26 3.23 10.18
C GLN A 46 -13.72 4.54 9.58
N ARG A 47 -13.20 4.50 8.37
CA ARG A 47 -12.61 5.66 7.68
C ARG A 47 -13.59 6.85 7.59
N GLU A 48 -14.86 6.60 7.30
CA GLU A 48 -15.88 7.66 7.20
C GLU A 48 -16.08 8.40 8.54
N GLN A 49 -15.96 7.70 9.67
CA GLN A 49 -16.05 8.33 10.99
C GLN A 49 -14.90 9.32 11.23
N VAL A 50 -13.71 9.01 10.69
CA VAL A 50 -12.56 9.93 10.75
C VAL A 50 -12.79 11.16 9.88
N ILE A 51 -13.36 10.98 8.69
CA ILE A 51 -13.73 12.10 7.80
C ILE A 51 -14.76 13.00 8.48
N ASP A 52 -15.81 12.44 9.05
CA ASP A 52 -16.82 13.17 9.83
C ASP A 52 -16.19 13.96 11.00
N TYR A 53 -15.23 13.36 11.69
CA TYR A 53 -14.49 14.02 12.77
C TYR A 53 -13.70 15.25 12.25
N VAL A 54 -12.99 15.08 11.14
CA VAL A 54 -12.19 16.17 10.52
C VAL A 54 -13.09 17.32 10.09
N VAL A 55 -14.23 17.03 9.45
CA VAL A 55 -15.20 18.02 9.04
C VAL A 55 -15.78 18.76 10.24
N LYS A 56 -16.15 18.05 11.32
CA LYS A 56 -16.64 18.67 12.56
C LYS A 56 -15.59 19.53 13.25
N LYS A 57 -14.32 19.12 13.19
CA LYS A 57 -13.22 19.83 13.85
C LYS A 57 -12.80 21.12 13.13
N TYR A 58 -12.71 21.10 11.81
CA TYR A 58 -12.17 22.19 11.00
C TYR A 58 -13.24 23.07 10.34
N GLY A 59 -14.46 22.58 10.19
CA GLY A 59 -15.58 23.27 9.53
C GLY A 59 -15.88 22.70 8.17
N HIS A 60 -17.18 22.67 7.84
CA HIS A 60 -17.69 22.09 6.59
C HIS A 60 -17.21 22.86 5.35
N GLU A 61 -17.00 24.15 5.50
CA GLU A 61 -16.55 25.08 4.46
C GLU A 61 -15.03 25.06 4.24
N LYS A 62 -14.28 24.33 5.09
CA LYS A 62 -12.80 24.24 5.07
C LYS A 62 -12.27 22.88 4.67
N VAL A 63 -13.15 21.91 4.51
CA VAL A 63 -12.79 20.52 4.19
C VAL A 63 -13.52 20.08 2.95
N ALA A 64 -12.79 19.57 1.96
CA ALA A 64 -13.38 19.04 0.73
C ALA A 64 -12.64 17.80 0.23
N HIS A 65 -13.37 16.94 -0.48
CA HIS A 65 -12.76 15.90 -1.30
C HIS A 65 -12.14 16.50 -2.56
N ILE A 66 -11.10 15.85 -3.09
CA ILE A 66 -10.50 16.24 -4.36
C ILE A 66 -11.32 15.64 -5.51
N ILE A 67 -11.66 16.45 -6.51
CA ILE A 67 -12.30 15.96 -7.73
C ILE A 67 -11.32 15.15 -8.56
N THR A 68 -11.86 14.17 -9.28
CA THR A 68 -11.13 13.46 -10.34
C THR A 68 -11.97 13.41 -11.61
N PHE A 69 -11.31 13.46 -12.76
CA PHE A 69 -11.99 13.33 -14.04
C PHE A 69 -11.68 11.97 -14.65
N GLY A 70 -12.71 11.13 -14.74
CA GLY A 70 -12.63 9.88 -15.46
C GLY A 70 -12.51 10.13 -16.96
N THR A 71 -11.47 9.61 -17.61
CA THR A 71 -11.26 9.69 -19.04
C THR A 71 -11.70 8.42 -19.76
N LEU A 72 -12.11 8.57 -21.01
CA LEU A 72 -12.35 7.43 -21.89
C LEU A 72 -11.05 6.69 -22.14
N LYS A 73 -10.98 5.43 -21.75
CA LYS A 73 -9.88 4.52 -22.05
C LYS A 73 -10.18 3.70 -23.30
N ALA A 74 -9.16 3.20 -23.99
CA ALA A 74 -9.24 2.48 -25.26
C ALA A 74 -10.44 1.53 -25.37
N ARG A 75 -10.59 0.59 -24.47
CA ARG A 75 -11.70 -0.39 -24.49
C ARG A 75 -13.08 0.23 -24.28
N ALA A 76 -13.16 1.29 -23.47
CA ALA A 76 -14.40 2.01 -23.24
C ALA A 76 -14.80 2.84 -24.46
N ALA A 77 -13.82 3.52 -25.08
CA ALA A 77 -14.03 4.27 -26.31
C ALA A 77 -14.57 3.37 -27.43
N ILE A 78 -13.96 2.22 -27.66
CA ILE A 78 -14.43 1.21 -28.64
C ILE A 78 -15.88 0.80 -28.39
N ARG A 79 -16.26 0.51 -27.15
CA ARG A 79 -17.63 0.09 -26.82
C ARG A 79 -18.65 1.22 -26.98
N ASP A 80 -18.30 2.42 -26.56
CA ASP A 80 -19.21 3.56 -26.67
C ASP A 80 -19.38 4.00 -28.13
N VAL A 81 -18.30 4.06 -28.91
CA VAL A 81 -18.36 4.37 -30.36
C VAL A 81 -19.08 3.26 -31.10
N GLY A 82 -18.78 1.99 -30.85
CA GLY A 82 -19.46 0.86 -31.49
C GLY A 82 -20.98 0.87 -31.24
N ARG A 83 -21.42 1.25 -30.03
CA ARG A 83 -22.84 1.43 -29.71
C ARG A 83 -23.47 2.60 -30.46
N VAL A 84 -22.78 3.72 -30.57
CA VAL A 84 -23.29 4.90 -31.27
C VAL A 84 -23.39 4.69 -32.79
N LEU A 85 -22.45 3.92 -33.36
CA LEU A 85 -22.44 3.54 -34.77
C LEU A 85 -23.34 2.34 -35.09
N ASP A 86 -24.08 1.83 -34.10
CA ASP A 86 -24.97 0.65 -34.19
C ASP A 86 -24.26 -0.61 -34.73
N ILE A 87 -22.98 -0.78 -34.39
CA ILE A 87 -22.18 -1.94 -34.78
C ILE A 87 -22.56 -3.14 -33.93
N ASN A 88 -22.60 -4.32 -34.53
CA ASN A 88 -22.94 -5.55 -33.84
C ASN A 88 -22.11 -5.76 -32.55
N LEU A 89 -22.79 -5.97 -31.41
CA LEU A 89 -22.16 -6.06 -30.09
C LEU A 89 -21.07 -7.13 -30.01
N LYS A 90 -21.24 -8.28 -30.68
CA LYS A 90 -20.22 -9.34 -30.70
C LYS A 90 -18.93 -8.87 -31.42
N LYS A 91 -19.08 -8.07 -32.51
CA LYS A 91 -17.95 -7.48 -33.23
C LYS A 91 -17.23 -6.47 -32.36
N VAL A 92 -17.97 -5.57 -31.71
CA VAL A 92 -17.43 -4.58 -30.77
C VAL A 92 -16.67 -5.24 -29.61
N ASP A 93 -17.26 -6.26 -28.98
CA ASP A 93 -16.62 -6.98 -27.89
C ASP A 93 -15.38 -7.76 -28.33
N LYS A 94 -15.38 -8.32 -29.55
CA LYS A 94 -14.18 -8.95 -30.14
C LYS A 94 -13.05 -7.93 -30.24
N VAL A 95 -13.28 -6.76 -30.83
CA VAL A 95 -12.28 -5.71 -30.97
C VAL A 95 -11.80 -5.22 -29.61
N ALA A 96 -12.72 -4.94 -28.68
CA ALA A 96 -12.37 -4.47 -27.35
C ALA A 96 -11.50 -5.47 -26.56
N LYS A 97 -11.72 -6.79 -26.71
CA LYS A 97 -10.92 -7.84 -26.06
C LYS A 97 -9.50 -7.96 -26.60
N LEU A 98 -9.27 -7.60 -27.87
CA LEU A 98 -7.94 -7.63 -28.49
C LEU A 98 -7.02 -6.52 -27.95
N ILE A 99 -7.58 -5.44 -27.38
CA ILE A 99 -6.77 -4.36 -26.81
C ILE A 99 -6.19 -4.84 -25.48
N PRO A 100 -4.85 -4.82 -25.26
CA PRO A 100 -4.25 -5.19 -23.99
C PRO A 100 -4.72 -4.29 -22.85
N HIS A 101 -4.69 -4.79 -21.61
CA HIS A 101 -4.98 -3.95 -20.45
C HIS A 101 -3.93 -2.85 -20.30
N PHE A 102 -4.37 -1.63 -20.00
CA PHE A 102 -3.52 -0.44 -19.82
C PHE A 102 -2.74 0.01 -21.07
N SER A 103 -3.07 -0.49 -22.28
CA SER A 103 -2.51 -0.04 -23.53
C SER A 103 -3.35 1.11 -24.10
N GLU A 104 -2.69 2.09 -24.69
CA GLU A 104 -3.34 3.09 -25.54
C GLU A 104 -3.82 2.45 -26.84
N LEU A 105 -4.90 2.98 -27.43
CA LEU A 105 -5.52 2.39 -28.61
C LEU A 105 -4.59 2.42 -29.83
N GLU A 106 -3.85 3.52 -30.00
CA GLU A 106 -2.89 3.67 -31.08
C GLU A 106 -1.79 2.60 -31.02
N ASP A 107 -1.25 2.36 -29.84
CA ASP A 107 -0.25 1.31 -29.61
C ASP A 107 -0.81 -0.10 -29.82
N ALA A 108 -2.05 -0.31 -29.38
CA ALA A 108 -2.72 -1.59 -29.61
C ALA A 108 -2.91 -1.88 -31.10
N VAL A 109 -3.33 -0.89 -31.88
CA VAL A 109 -3.51 -1.04 -33.35
C VAL A 109 -2.17 -1.29 -34.04
N LYS A 110 -1.08 -0.66 -33.60
CA LYS A 110 0.27 -0.87 -34.16
C LYS A 110 0.82 -2.25 -33.86
N ASN A 111 0.66 -2.73 -32.62
CA ASN A 111 1.39 -3.87 -32.08
C ASN A 111 0.59 -5.18 -32.06
N VAL A 112 -0.76 -5.14 -32.05
CA VAL A 112 -1.60 -6.35 -32.03
C VAL A 112 -1.97 -6.74 -33.45
N ARG A 113 -1.34 -7.81 -33.96
CA ARG A 113 -1.50 -8.26 -35.35
C ARG A 113 -2.96 -8.48 -35.77
N GLU A 114 -3.78 -9.10 -34.94
CA GLU A 114 -5.19 -9.37 -35.23
C GLU A 114 -6.01 -8.07 -35.31
N LEU A 115 -5.76 -7.12 -34.39
CA LEU A 115 -6.42 -5.82 -34.40
C LEU A 115 -6.05 -5.02 -35.65
N LYS A 116 -4.78 -5.02 -36.03
CA LYS A 116 -4.29 -4.37 -37.25
C LYS A 116 -4.90 -4.99 -38.52
N THR A 117 -5.09 -6.31 -38.53
CA THR A 117 -5.73 -7.00 -39.64
C THR A 117 -7.19 -6.56 -39.78
N LEU A 118 -7.94 -6.54 -38.67
CA LEU A 118 -9.34 -6.10 -38.65
C LEU A 118 -9.47 -4.63 -39.07
N TYR A 119 -8.59 -3.76 -38.57
CA TYR A 119 -8.54 -2.34 -38.96
C TYR A 119 -8.37 -2.15 -40.48
N ASN A 120 -7.54 -2.96 -41.11
CA ASN A 120 -7.28 -2.86 -42.56
C ASN A 120 -8.36 -3.49 -43.43
N SER A 121 -9.05 -4.53 -42.95
CA SER A 121 -9.96 -5.37 -43.75
C SER A 121 -11.46 -5.06 -43.54
N ASP A 122 -11.83 -4.42 -42.44
CA ASP A 122 -13.25 -4.16 -42.09
C ASP A 122 -13.47 -2.66 -41.89
N SER A 123 -14.28 -2.04 -42.77
CA SER A 123 -14.54 -0.60 -42.74
C SER A 123 -15.25 -0.15 -41.48
N GLU A 124 -16.22 -0.94 -40.94
CA GLU A 124 -16.90 -0.60 -39.69
C GLU A 124 -15.93 -0.61 -38.50
N VAL A 125 -14.99 -1.57 -38.49
CA VAL A 125 -13.95 -1.62 -37.45
C VAL A 125 -12.98 -0.45 -37.59
N ARG A 126 -12.63 -0.06 -38.79
CA ARG A 126 -11.77 1.11 -39.05
C ARG A 126 -12.41 2.38 -38.54
N ASP A 127 -13.67 2.66 -38.96
CA ASP A 127 -14.40 3.86 -38.54
C ASP A 127 -14.54 3.89 -37.01
N MET A 128 -14.89 2.75 -36.39
CA MET A 128 -14.99 2.63 -34.94
C MET A 128 -13.66 2.95 -34.24
N ILE A 129 -12.54 2.46 -34.73
CA ILE A 129 -11.20 2.73 -34.17
C ILE A 129 -10.82 4.20 -34.39
N ASP A 130 -11.02 4.76 -35.58
CA ASP A 130 -10.65 6.15 -35.92
C ASP A 130 -11.41 7.16 -35.07
N TYR A 131 -12.72 6.94 -34.83
CA TYR A 131 -13.49 7.77 -33.88
C TYR A 131 -13.05 7.55 -32.44
N SER A 132 -12.72 6.32 -32.05
CA SER A 132 -12.26 6.01 -30.70
C SER A 132 -10.91 6.65 -30.38
N LEU A 133 -9.99 6.71 -31.33
CA LEU A 133 -8.70 7.43 -31.20
C LEU A 133 -8.89 8.92 -30.92
N LYS A 134 -9.92 9.56 -31.49
CA LYS A 134 -10.23 10.97 -31.22
C LYS A 134 -10.85 11.20 -29.83
N LEU A 135 -11.49 10.18 -29.27
CA LEU A 135 -12.21 10.25 -28.01
C LEU A 135 -11.38 9.72 -26.83
N GLU A 136 -10.41 8.85 -27.08
CA GLU A 136 -9.53 8.35 -26.04
C GLU A 136 -8.84 9.50 -25.32
N GLY A 137 -8.77 9.40 -23.99
CA GLY A 137 -8.19 10.43 -23.12
C GLY A 137 -9.12 11.62 -22.83
N LYS A 138 -10.26 11.78 -23.55
CA LYS A 138 -11.21 12.85 -23.25
C LYS A 138 -11.95 12.58 -21.95
N VAL A 139 -12.25 13.64 -21.21
CA VAL A 139 -13.02 13.57 -19.97
C VAL A 139 -14.43 13.05 -20.27
N ARG A 140 -14.87 12.08 -19.50
CA ARG A 140 -16.18 11.46 -19.61
C ARG A 140 -17.13 11.85 -18.46
N HIS A 141 -16.60 11.87 -17.26
CA HIS A 141 -17.37 12.21 -16.05
C HIS A 141 -16.45 12.75 -14.99
N ALA A 142 -17.01 13.56 -14.09
CA ALA A 142 -16.40 13.92 -12.84
C ALA A 142 -16.71 12.85 -11.79
N SER A 143 -15.79 12.60 -10.92
CA SER A 143 -15.94 11.75 -9.73
C SER A 143 -15.12 12.32 -8.58
N VAL A 144 -15.24 11.72 -7.42
CA VAL A 144 -14.48 12.12 -6.23
C VAL A 144 -13.27 11.21 -6.06
N HIS A 145 -12.12 11.76 -5.71
CA HIS A 145 -10.94 10.98 -5.37
C HIS A 145 -11.24 10.05 -4.18
N ALA A 146 -10.86 8.80 -4.29
CA ALA A 146 -11.23 7.78 -3.29
C ALA A 146 -10.68 8.06 -1.89
N ALA A 147 -9.55 8.76 -1.78
CA ALA A 147 -8.83 9.02 -0.54
C ALA A 147 -8.47 10.49 -0.32
N GLY A 148 -8.24 11.26 -1.40
CA GLY A 148 -7.70 12.61 -1.34
C GLY A 148 -8.68 13.62 -0.76
N MET A 149 -8.22 14.34 0.24
CA MET A 149 -8.92 15.42 0.90
C MET A 149 -8.03 16.65 1.03
N VAL A 150 -8.64 17.81 1.07
CA VAL A 150 -7.99 19.07 1.42
C VAL A 150 -8.57 19.61 2.73
N ILE A 151 -7.71 20.19 3.54
CA ILE A 151 -8.08 20.90 4.76
C ILE A 151 -7.44 22.28 4.67
N SER A 152 -8.28 23.33 4.52
CA SER A 152 -7.81 24.70 4.43
C SER A 152 -7.87 25.40 5.78
N LYS A 153 -7.00 26.41 5.95
CA LYS A 153 -7.07 27.35 7.06
C LYS A 153 -8.28 28.29 6.93
N ASP A 154 -8.55 28.71 5.70
CA ASP A 154 -9.60 29.66 5.35
C ASP A 154 -10.77 28.96 4.62
N VAL A 155 -11.85 29.66 4.34
CA VAL A 155 -13.00 29.11 3.61
C VAL A 155 -12.59 28.76 2.20
N LEU A 156 -12.84 27.51 1.78
CA LEU A 156 -12.38 27.01 0.47
C LEU A 156 -12.97 27.78 -0.71
N ASP A 157 -14.24 28.21 -0.62
CA ASP A 157 -14.91 28.96 -1.71
C ASP A 157 -14.30 30.35 -1.96
N ASP A 158 -13.55 30.89 -1.00
CA ASP A 158 -12.82 32.15 -1.17
C ASP A 158 -11.49 31.95 -1.94
N GLU A 159 -10.96 30.72 -1.96
CA GLU A 159 -9.68 30.40 -2.57
C GLU A 159 -9.82 29.62 -3.89
N ILE A 160 -10.76 28.67 -3.95
CA ILE A 160 -10.98 27.78 -5.09
C ILE A 160 -12.45 27.49 -5.32
N PRO A 161 -12.88 27.25 -6.57
CA PRO A 161 -14.26 26.81 -6.82
C PRO A 161 -14.49 25.42 -6.23
N THR A 162 -15.60 25.28 -5.49
CA THR A 162 -16.05 23.99 -4.99
C THR A 162 -17.29 23.48 -5.75
N TYR A 163 -17.61 22.20 -5.57
CA TYR A 163 -18.69 21.51 -6.23
C TYR A 163 -19.45 20.64 -5.22
N SER A 164 -20.77 20.68 -5.28
CA SER A 164 -21.64 19.77 -4.55
C SER A 164 -22.66 19.18 -5.53
N ASP A 165 -22.77 17.86 -5.59
CA ASP A 165 -23.76 17.17 -6.40
C ASP A 165 -25.12 17.03 -5.69
N GLY A 166 -25.26 17.59 -4.48
CA GLY A 166 -26.45 17.52 -3.64
C GLY A 166 -26.73 16.14 -3.05
N ARG A 167 -25.91 15.14 -3.32
CA ARG A 167 -25.99 13.77 -2.80
C ARG A 167 -24.90 13.47 -1.78
N ALA A 168 -23.72 14.08 -1.94
CA ALA A 168 -22.61 13.94 -1.03
C ALA A 168 -22.78 14.82 0.21
N SER A 169 -22.42 14.29 1.36
CA SER A 169 -22.43 15.03 2.62
C SER A 169 -21.32 16.08 2.70
N PHE A 170 -20.40 16.12 1.72
CA PHE A 170 -19.18 16.92 1.74
C PHE A 170 -18.99 17.65 0.41
N LEU A 171 -18.28 18.79 0.49
CA LEU A 171 -17.83 19.53 -0.69
C LEU A 171 -16.75 18.75 -1.46
N SER A 172 -16.69 18.99 -2.76
CA SER A 172 -15.55 18.58 -3.61
C SER A 172 -14.92 19.81 -4.24
N THR A 173 -13.60 19.79 -4.42
CA THR A 173 -12.92 20.82 -5.21
C THR A 173 -13.29 20.69 -6.69
N GLN A 174 -13.22 21.77 -7.47
CA GLN A 174 -13.29 21.69 -8.94
C GLN A 174 -11.91 21.60 -9.60
N TYR A 175 -10.84 21.78 -8.83
CA TYR A 175 -9.45 21.57 -9.26
C TYR A 175 -8.98 20.18 -8.85
N GLN A 176 -8.16 19.55 -9.70
CA GLN A 176 -7.49 18.29 -9.40
C GLN A 176 -6.25 18.54 -8.55
N MET A 177 -5.59 17.45 -8.14
CA MET A 177 -4.44 17.46 -7.26
C MET A 177 -3.34 18.44 -7.70
N LYS A 178 -2.98 18.44 -8.99
CA LYS A 178 -1.86 19.25 -9.49
C LYS A 178 -2.13 20.75 -9.36
N GLU A 179 -3.32 21.17 -9.74
CA GLU A 179 -3.74 22.57 -9.65
C GLU A 179 -3.83 23.01 -8.17
N LEU A 180 -4.25 22.13 -7.27
CA LEU A 180 -4.29 22.42 -5.83
C LEU A 180 -2.88 22.56 -5.24
N GLU A 181 -1.93 21.71 -5.65
CA GLU A 181 -0.53 21.83 -5.25
C GLU A 181 0.10 23.14 -5.74
N ASP A 182 -0.17 23.53 -6.99
CA ASP A 182 0.32 24.79 -7.59
C ASP A 182 -0.23 26.02 -6.84
N LEU A 183 -1.43 25.92 -6.25
CA LEU A 183 -2.05 26.96 -5.39
C LEU A 183 -1.58 26.90 -3.92
N GLY A 184 -0.75 25.93 -3.56
CA GLY A 184 -0.26 25.77 -2.19
C GLY A 184 -1.24 25.09 -1.23
N ILE A 185 -2.29 24.44 -1.74
CA ILE A 185 -3.28 23.72 -0.93
C ILE A 185 -2.78 22.30 -0.66
N LEU A 186 -2.66 21.96 0.63
CA LEU A 186 -2.14 20.66 1.06
C LEU A 186 -3.17 19.56 0.86
N LYS A 187 -2.77 18.50 0.13
CA LYS A 187 -3.52 17.25 0.03
C LYS A 187 -3.16 16.31 1.17
N MET A 188 -4.17 15.63 1.68
CA MET A 188 -4.03 14.52 2.62
C MET A 188 -4.80 13.31 2.08
N ASP A 189 -4.16 12.16 1.98
CA ASP A 189 -4.81 10.93 1.56
C ASP A 189 -5.25 10.11 2.78
N PHE A 190 -6.56 9.97 2.94
CA PHE A 190 -7.18 9.13 3.95
C PHE A 190 -7.46 7.75 3.36
N LEU A 191 -6.49 6.86 3.46
CA LEU A 191 -6.54 5.54 2.84
C LEU A 191 -7.29 4.55 3.73
N GLY A 192 -8.15 3.72 3.15
CA GLY A 192 -8.79 2.60 3.84
C GLY A 192 -7.93 1.34 3.72
N LEU A 193 -7.33 0.87 4.81
CA LEU A 193 -6.54 -0.35 4.84
C LEU A 193 -7.34 -1.50 5.46
N LYS A 194 -7.74 -2.47 4.62
CA LYS A 194 -8.52 -3.66 5.00
C LYS A 194 -7.90 -4.44 6.17
N ASN A 195 -6.58 -4.51 6.23
CA ASN A 195 -5.89 -5.25 7.29
C ASN A 195 -6.05 -4.62 8.68
N LEU A 196 -6.24 -3.30 8.77
CA LEU A 196 -6.58 -2.66 10.05
C LEU A 196 -7.97 -3.06 10.53
N THR A 197 -8.94 -3.23 9.61
CA THR A 197 -10.25 -3.81 9.92
C THR A 197 -10.13 -5.25 10.43
N ILE A 198 -9.29 -6.08 9.78
CA ILE A 198 -9.03 -7.45 10.21
C ILE A 198 -8.42 -7.48 11.61
N LEU A 199 -7.42 -6.64 11.89
CA LEU A 199 -6.81 -6.54 13.21
C LEU A 199 -7.85 -6.19 14.29
N ARG A 200 -8.66 -5.14 14.09
CA ARG A 200 -9.72 -4.75 15.01
C ARG A 200 -10.73 -5.88 15.25
N LYS A 201 -11.29 -6.45 14.18
CA LYS A 201 -12.25 -7.56 14.30
C LYS A 201 -11.64 -8.80 14.98
N THR A 202 -10.36 -9.06 14.78
CA THR A 202 -9.66 -10.15 15.47
C THR A 202 -9.59 -9.90 16.97
N MET A 203 -9.22 -8.69 17.39
CA MET A 203 -9.20 -8.32 18.82
C MET A 203 -10.59 -8.37 19.44
N GLU A 204 -11.64 -7.95 18.73
CA GLU A 204 -13.03 -8.08 19.15
C GLU A 204 -13.42 -9.57 19.32
N ASN A 205 -13.07 -10.41 18.36
CA ASN A 205 -13.30 -11.85 18.46
C ASN A 205 -12.57 -12.48 19.66
N ILE A 206 -11.30 -12.11 19.91
CA ILE A 206 -10.53 -12.58 21.10
C ILE A 206 -11.23 -12.16 22.38
N LYS A 207 -11.74 -10.94 22.47
CA LYS A 207 -12.51 -10.47 23.62
C LYS A 207 -13.78 -11.29 23.83
N ILE A 208 -14.47 -11.65 22.76
CA ILE A 208 -15.71 -12.45 22.82
C ILE A 208 -15.42 -13.90 23.22
N THR A 209 -14.41 -14.54 22.62
CA THR A 209 -14.13 -15.96 22.79
C THR A 209 -13.34 -16.27 24.07
N GLN A 210 -12.45 -15.36 24.49
CA GLN A 210 -11.49 -15.58 25.57
C GLN A 210 -11.62 -14.59 26.74
N GLY A 211 -12.47 -13.56 26.63
CA GLY A 211 -12.60 -12.49 27.62
C GLY A 211 -11.38 -11.59 27.74
N LYS A 212 -10.39 -11.74 26.85
CA LYS A 212 -9.11 -11.01 26.89
C LYS A 212 -9.19 -9.73 26.07
N VAL A 213 -8.90 -8.60 26.70
CA VAL A 213 -8.69 -7.33 25.98
C VAL A 213 -7.23 -7.29 25.52
N MET A 214 -7.01 -7.20 24.22
CA MET A 214 -5.68 -7.12 23.61
C MET A 214 -5.43 -5.73 23.08
N VAL A 215 -4.20 -5.24 23.25
CA VAL A 215 -3.69 -4.01 22.65
C VAL A 215 -2.57 -4.40 21.71
N LEU A 216 -2.56 -3.85 20.49
CA LEU A 216 -1.56 -4.20 19.47
C LEU A 216 -0.13 -3.86 19.90
N ASP A 217 0.04 -2.76 20.62
CA ASP A 217 1.36 -2.31 21.10
C ASP A 217 1.96 -3.24 22.18
N ASP A 218 1.12 -4.06 22.83
CA ASP A 218 1.56 -5.04 23.85
C ASP A 218 1.99 -6.39 23.22
N ILE A 219 1.86 -6.55 21.91
CA ILE A 219 2.28 -7.76 21.21
C ILE A 219 3.80 -7.85 21.20
N PRO A 220 4.41 -8.91 21.78
CA PRO A 220 5.86 -9.07 21.80
C PRO A 220 6.41 -9.27 20.39
N LEU A 221 7.53 -8.59 20.06
CA LEU A 221 8.15 -8.68 18.74
C LEU A 221 9.18 -9.82 18.61
N ASP A 222 9.22 -10.74 19.57
CA ASP A 222 10.18 -11.84 19.66
C ASP A 222 9.52 -13.24 19.69
N ASP A 223 8.24 -13.34 19.29
CA ASP A 223 7.50 -14.60 19.27
C ASP A 223 8.05 -15.58 18.23
N LYS A 224 8.74 -16.62 18.69
CA LYS A 224 9.45 -17.59 17.85
C LYS A 224 8.52 -18.40 16.93
N GLU A 225 7.31 -18.71 17.37
CA GLU A 225 6.37 -19.48 16.57
C GLU A 225 5.85 -18.63 15.38
N THR A 226 5.70 -17.32 15.60
CA THR A 226 5.38 -16.38 14.50
C THR A 226 6.49 -16.35 13.44
N TYR A 227 7.76 -16.25 13.83
CA TYR A 227 8.87 -16.28 12.88
C TYR A 227 9.00 -17.62 12.17
N LYS A 228 8.76 -18.71 12.86
CA LYS A 228 8.73 -20.05 12.27
C LYS A 228 7.63 -20.21 11.22
N MET A 229 6.43 -19.70 11.49
CA MET A 229 5.31 -19.66 10.55
C MET A 229 5.65 -18.82 9.33
N LEU A 230 6.24 -17.62 9.51
CA LEU A 230 6.69 -16.76 8.42
C LEU A 230 7.75 -17.45 7.56
N THR A 231 8.77 -18.07 8.18
CA THR A 231 9.83 -18.80 7.48
C THR A 231 9.27 -19.99 6.70
N ALA A 232 8.26 -20.69 7.22
CA ALA A 232 7.59 -21.76 6.50
C ALA A 232 6.79 -21.26 5.28
N GLY A 233 6.49 -19.96 5.18
CA GLY A 233 5.67 -19.38 4.12
C GLY A 233 4.18 -19.68 4.27
N ASP A 234 3.72 -20.05 5.46
CA ASP A 234 2.32 -20.31 5.80
C ASP A 234 1.57 -19.00 6.08
N THR A 235 1.48 -18.12 5.09
CA THR A 235 1.15 -16.70 5.27
C THR A 235 -0.11 -16.24 4.55
N LEU A 236 -1.08 -17.13 4.27
CA LEU A 236 -2.39 -16.70 3.78
C LEU A 236 -3.08 -15.79 4.82
N GLY A 237 -3.55 -14.62 4.40
CA GLY A 237 -4.14 -13.59 5.27
C GLY A 237 -3.13 -12.66 5.93
N VAL A 238 -1.83 -12.96 5.90
CA VAL A 238 -0.79 -12.10 6.48
C VAL A 238 -0.50 -10.91 5.54
N PHE A 239 -0.56 -9.72 6.08
CA PHE A 239 -0.38 -8.48 5.33
C PHE A 239 0.91 -8.47 4.50
N GLN A 240 0.77 -8.17 3.21
CA GLN A 240 1.85 -8.13 2.22
C GLN A 240 2.73 -9.40 2.09
N CYS A 241 2.37 -10.51 2.74
CA CYS A 241 3.17 -11.74 2.77
C CYS A 241 2.52 -12.94 2.06
N GLU A 242 1.44 -12.75 1.28
CA GLU A 242 0.65 -13.86 0.73
C GLU A 242 1.14 -14.42 -0.61
N SER A 243 1.77 -13.60 -1.45
CA SER A 243 2.11 -14.04 -2.81
C SER A 243 3.16 -15.16 -2.83
N ILE A 244 3.10 -16.04 -3.84
CA ILE A 244 4.03 -17.17 -3.98
C ILE A 244 5.49 -16.68 -3.99
N GLY A 245 5.76 -15.53 -4.62
CA GLY A 245 7.12 -14.99 -4.70
C GLY A 245 7.67 -14.56 -3.35
N ILE A 246 6.86 -13.83 -2.55
CA ILE A 246 7.31 -13.39 -1.22
C ILE A 246 7.44 -14.56 -0.24
N ARG A 247 6.56 -15.58 -0.33
CA ARG A 247 6.67 -16.82 0.46
C ARG A 247 7.99 -17.54 0.20
N ARG A 248 8.38 -17.69 -1.08
CA ARG A 248 9.68 -18.26 -1.46
C ARG A 248 10.85 -17.43 -0.97
N LEU A 249 10.71 -16.10 -0.98
CA LEU A 249 11.75 -15.22 -0.46
C LEU A 249 11.90 -15.36 1.05
N MET A 250 10.80 -15.40 1.81
CA MET A 250 10.82 -15.65 3.27
C MET A 250 11.50 -16.96 3.64
N GLN A 251 11.21 -18.05 2.89
CA GLN A 251 11.86 -19.35 3.08
C GLN A 251 13.37 -19.29 2.86
N LYS A 252 13.82 -18.54 1.84
CA LYS A 252 15.26 -18.35 1.56
C LYS A 252 15.93 -17.44 2.59
N MET A 253 15.26 -16.36 2.99
CA MET A 253 15.80 -15.38 3.96
C MET A 253 15.87 -15.94 5.38
N LYS A 254 15.03 -16.90 5.75
CA LYS A 254 14.87 -17.40 7.13
C LYS A 254 14.56 -16.25 8.09
N ILE A 255 13.27 -15.90 8.19
CA ILE A 255 12.81 -14.78 9.02
C ILE A 255 12.93 -15.17 10.51
N GLU A 256 13.78 -14.48 11.27
CA GLU A 256 14.11 -14.81 12.66
C GLU A 256 13.87 -13.65 13.63
N LYS A 257 13.76 -12.43 13.11
CA LYS A 257 13.57 -11.20 13.88
C LYS A 257 12.77 -10.16 13.10
N PHE A 258 12.30 -9.14 13.79
CA PHE A 258 11.47 -8.09 13.21
C PHE A 258 12.16 -7.34 12.05
N GLU A 259 13.47 -7.07 12.18
CA GLU A 259 14.26 -6.40 11.15
C GLU A 259 14.30 -7.19 9.84
N ASP A 260 14.17 -8.51 9.90
CA ASP A 260 14.08 -9.34 8.69
C ASP A 260 12.80 -9.08 7.91
N ILE A 261 11.68 -8.83 8.61
CA ILE A 261 10.42 -8.45 7.95
C ILE A 261 10.56 -7.05 7.34
N VAL A 262 11.20 -6.12 8.04
CA VAL A 262 11.48 -4.77 7.52
C VAL A 262 12.30 -4.85 6.24
N ALA A 263 13.37 -5.66 6.23
CA ALA A 263 14.20 -5.88 5.05
C ALA A 263 13.45 -6.60 3.92
N LEU A 264 12.65 -7.62 4.25
CA LEU A 264 11.82 -8.37 3.30
C LEU A 264 10.93 -7.45 2.47
N LEU A 265 10.18 -6.55 3.14
CA LEU A 265 9.27 -5.63 2.46
C LEU A 265 9.99 -4.59 1.59
N ALA A 266 11.20 -4.20 1.96
CA ALA A 266 12.06 -3.34 1.14
C ALA A 266 12.65 -4.09 -0.08
N LEU A 267 13.00 -5.37 0.08
CA LEU A 267 13.63 -6.20 -0.95
C LEU A 267 12.64 -6.78 -1.97
N TYR A 268 11.40 -7.11 -1.55
CA TYR A 268 10.43 -7.75 -2.43
C TYR A 268 9.75 -6.75 -3.37
N ARG A 269 10.51 -6.20 -4.30
CA ARG A 269 10.05 -5.27 -5.35
C ARG A 269 10.78 -5.54 -6.66
N PRO A 270 10.19 -5.19 -7.83
CA PRO A 270 10.79 -5.51 -9.14
C PRO A 270 12.24 -5.06 -9.30
N GLY A 271 12.61 -3.91 -8.74
CA GLY A 271 13.96 -3.37 -8.81
C GLY A 271 14.99 -4.24 -8.07
N PRO A 272 14.91 -4.36 -6.73
CA PRO A 272 15.83 -5.20 -5.96
C PRO A 272 15.87 -6.66 -6.43
N LEU A 273 14.72 -7.24 -6.82
CA LEU A 273 14.65 -8.62 -7.33
C LEU A 273 15.45 -8.84 -8.63
N ARG A 274 15.61 -7.80 -9.46
CA ARG A 274 16.35 -7.90 -10.73
C ARG A 274 17.82 -7.48 -10.63
N SER A 275 18.21 -6.77 -9.56
CA SER A 275 19.55 -6.17 -9.42
C SER A 275 20.60 -7.10 -8.81
N GLY A 276 20.21 -8.29 -8.32
CA GLY A 276 21.07 -9.20 -7.55
C GLY A 276 21.18 -8.86 -6.05
N MET A 277 20.64 -7.71 -5.63
CA MET A 277 20.69 -7.24 -4.23
C MET A 277 20.07 -8.23 -3.24
N VAL A 278 19.01 -8.93 -3.65
CA VAL A 278 18.31 -9.94 -2.83
C VAL A 278 19.24 -11.13 -2.55
N ASP A 279 19.94 -11.59 -3.55
CA ASP A 279 20.85 -12.73 -3.40
C ASP A 279 22.07 -12.35 -2.56
N ASP A 280 22.62 -11.15 -2.75
CA ASP A 280 23.69 -10.59 -1.92
C ASP A 280 23.28 -10.50 -0.44
N PHE A 281 22.07 -10.01 -0.17
CA PHE A 281 21.52 -9.91 1.19
C PHE A 281 21.36 -11.28 1.85
N ILE A 282 20.81 -12.25 1.13
CA ILE A 282 20.58 -13.63 1.63
C ILE A 282 21.90 -14.31 1.91
N ALA A 283 22.88 -14.21 1.01
CA ALA A 283 24.21 -14.80 1.19
C ALA A 283 24.91 -14.21 2.43
N SER A 284 24.91 -12.89 2.56
CA SER A 284 25.51 -12.20 3.72
C SER A 284 24.81 -12.55 5.04
N LYS A 285 23.48 -12.72 5.03
CA LYS A 285 22.70 -13.08 6.23
C LYS A 285 22.91 -14.53 6.66
N ASN A 286 22.81 -15.49 5.72
CA ASN A 286 22.67 -16.92 6.05
C ASN A 286 24.01 -17.69 6.10
N GLU A 287 25.02 -17.28 5.31
CA GLU A 287 26.21 -18.10 5.11
C GLU A 287 27.33 -17.83 6.13
N GLY A 288 27.14 -16.87 7.06
CA GLY A 288 28.16 -16.51 8.04
C GLY A 288 29.47 -16.03 7.39
N ALA A 289 29.44 -15.77 6.09
CA ALA A 289 30.53 -15.20 5.34
C ALA A 289 30.94 -13.86 5.98
N ALA A 290 32.21 -13.53 6.02
CA ALA A 290 32.67 -12.23 6.50
C ALA A 290 31.94 -11.13 5.72
N ILE A 291 31.05 -10.40 6.42
CA ILE A 291 30.26 -9.33 5.81
C ILE A 291 31.23 -8.32 5.19
N LYS A 292 31.09 -8.08 3.91
CA LYS A 292 31.92 -7.10 3.19
C LYS A 292 31.30 -5.72 3.30
N TYR A 293 31.95 -4.84 4.03
CA TYR A 293 31.57 -3.44 4.08
C TYR A 293 32.34 -2.65 3.03
N PRO A 294 31.71 -1.72 2.31
CA PRO A 294 32.41 -0.87 1.34
C PRO A 294 33.56 -0.05 1.97
N HIS A 295 33.40 0.36 3.23
CA HIS A 295 34.41 1.05 4.02
C HIS A 295 34.18 0.78 5.52
N GLU A 296 35.23 0.75 6.34
CA GLU A 296 35.10 0.50 7.79
C GLU A 296 34.23 1.50 8.52
N ALA A 297 34.26 2.78 8.14
CA ALA A 297 33.39 3.83 8.69
C ALA A 297 31.90 3.60 8.42
N LEU A 298 31.53 2.65 7.55
CA LEU A 298 30.14 2.32 7.21
C LEU A 298 29.62 1.09 7.96
N ILE A 299 30.39 0.47 8.84
CA ILE A 299 29.96 -0.70 9.60
C ILE A 299 28.68 -0.38 10.38
N ASP A 300 28.67 0.72 11.13
CA ASP A 300 27.49 1.11 11.93
C ASP A 300 26.27 1.45 11.09
N VAL A 301 26.48 1.90 9.85
CA VAL A 301 25.39 2.27 8.92
C VAL A 301 24.79 1.03 8.24
N LEU A 302 25.61 0.03 7.93
CA LEU A 302 25.24 -1.10 7.09
C LEU A 302 25.17 -2.44 7.83
N SER A 303 25.50 -2.50 9.12
CA SER A 303 25.46 -3.74 9.91
C SER A 303 24.10 -4.38 9.96
N GLU A 304 23.05 -3.58 10.10
CA GLU A 304 21.64 -4.05 10.14
C GLU A 304 21.18 -4.69 8.83
N THR A 305 21.82 -4.36 7.71
CA THR A 305 21.53 -4.87 6.36
C THR A 305 22.66 -5.70 5.78
N TYR A 306 23.53 -6.21 6.65
CA TYR A 306 24.62 -7.14 6.29
C TYR A 306 25.54 -6.60 5.17
N GLY A 307 25.86 -5.30 5.22
CA GLY A 307 26.71 -4.62 4.24
C GLY A 307 26.01 -4.14 2.96
N VAL A 308 24.75 -4.45 2.78
CA VAL A 308 23.94 -4.04 1.60
C VAL A 308 23.28 -2.69 1.84
N ILE A 309 23.35 -1.78 0.87
CA ILE A 309 22.59 -0.52 0.89
C ILE A 309 21.15 -0.84 0.50
N LEU A 310 20.21 -0.75 1.44
CA LEU A 310 18.82 -1.11 1.27
C LEU A 310 17.86 0.07 1.45
N TYR A 311 18.18 0.99 2.36
CA TYR A 311 17.31 2.10 2.73
C TYR A 311 17.85 3.44 2.23
N GLN A 312 16.94 4.35 1.87
CA GLN A 312 17.28 5.72 1.49
C GLN A 312 18.03 6.45 2.61
N GLU A 313 17.66 6.18 3.86
CA GLU A 313 18.30 6.74 5.06
C GLU A 313 19.77 6.29 5.20
N GLN A 314 20.11 5.11 4.71
CA GLN A 314 21.51 4.67 4.67
C GLN A 314 22.33 5.51 3.69
N VAL A 315 21.78 5.86 2.52
CA VAL A 315 22.47 6.77 1.59
C VAL A 315 22.74 8.12 2.24
N LEU A 316 21.77 8.71 2.93
CA LEU A 316 21.94 9.98 3.65
C LEU A 316 23.09 9.87 4.68
N LYS A 317 23.14 8.78 5.45
CA LYS A 317 24.19 8.54 6.42
C LYS A 317 25.56 8.29 5.78
N ILE A 318 25.61 7.53 4.67
CA ILE A 318 26.86 7.26 3.93
C ILE A 318 27.51 8.56 3.47
N VAL A 319 26.75 9.45 2.80
CA VAL A 319 27.30 10.72 2.30
C VAL A 319 27.65 11.69 3.44
N ASN A 320 26.92 11.63 4.55
CA ASN A 320 27.26 12.40 5.75
C ASN A 320 28.57 11.91 6.38
N VAL A 321 28.72 10.59 6.62
CA VAL A 321 29.89 10.01 7.29
C VAL A 321 31.16 10.15 6.45
N LEU A 322 31.05 9.91 5.12
CA LEU A 322 32.21 9.86 4.24
C LEU A 322 32.59 11.21 3.63
N ALA A 323 31.62 12.10 3.42
CA ALA A 323 31.83 13.35 2.68
C ALA A 323 31.26 14.58 3.39
N ASN A 324 30.92 14.49 4.68
CA ASN A 324 30.41 15.60 5.51
C ASN A 324 29.19 16.34 4.89
N TYR A 325 28.33 15.63 4.18
CA TYR A 325 27.07 16.22 3.67
C TYR A 325 26.17 16.60 4.83
N THR A 326 25.51 17.76 4.73
CA THR A 326 24.39 18.08 5.60
C THR A 326 23.21 17.17 5.27
N MET A 327 22.22 17.10 6.16
CA MET A 327 21.00 16.31 5.88
C MET A 327 20.23 16.85 4.67
N GLY A 328 20.22 18.17 4.46
CA GLY A 328 19.59 18.82 3.31
C GLY A 328 20.30 18.48 1.98
N GLU A 329 21.63 18.55 1.95
CA GLU A 329 22.43 18.14 0.79
C GLU A 329 22.21 16.67 0.45
N GLY A 330 22.19 15.79 1.47
CA GLY A 330 21.88 14.36 1.32
C GLY A 330 20.48 14.13 0.75
N ASP A 331 19.46 14.83 1.24
CA ASP A 331 18.10 14.72 0.71
C ASP A 331 18.00 15.25 -0.74
N SER A 332 18.77 16.29 -1.08
CA SER A 332 18.88 16.78 -2.46
C SER A 332 19.47 15.72 -3.39
N LEU A 333 20.55 15.05 -2.98
CA LEU A 333 21.13 13.90 -3.70
C LEU A 333 20.09 12.78 -3.86
N ARG A 334 19.41 12.39 -2.79
CA ARG A 334 18.37 11.36 -2.83
C ARG A 334 17.25 11.70 -3.84
N ARG A 335 16.85 12.97 -3.91
CA ARG A 335 15.84 13.43 -4.91
C ARG A 335 16.36 13.36 -6.33
N ALA A 336 17.61 13.76 -6.56
CA ALA A 336 18.29 13.63 -7.85
C ALA A 336 18.32 12.18 -8.32
N MET A 337 18.65 11.28 -7.41
CA MET A 337 18.62 9.83 -7.62
C MET A 337 17.22 9.36 -8.01
N GLY A 338 16.19 9.71 -7.26
CA GLY A 338 14.80 9.28 -7.49
C GLY A 338 14.23 9.78 -8.81
N LYS A 339 14.57 11.00 -9.23
CA LYS A 339 14.14 11.60 -10.50
C LYS A 339 15.02 11.23 -11.67
N LYS A 340 16.15 10.53 -11.44
CA LYS A 340 17.13 10.10 -12.45
C LYS A 340 17.61 11.28 -13.34
N ILE A 341 18.01 12.39 -12.72
CA ILE A 341 18.51 13.59 -13.40
C ILE A 341 20.03 13.44 -13.61
N PRO A 342 20.51 13.14 -14.83
CA PRO A 342 21.91 12.78 -15.07
C PRO A 342 22.91 13.91 -14.69
N GLU A 343 22.55 15.15 -15.02
CA GLU A 343 23.41 16.31 -14.79
C GLU A 343 23.62 16.54 -13.28
N LEU A 344 22.55 16.38 -12.50
CA LEU A 344 22.61 16.56 -11.06
C LEU A 344 23.37 15.40 -10.37
N MET A 345 23.26 14.20 -10.92
CA MET A 345 24.01 13.03 -10.46
C MET A 345 25.52 13.20 -10.72
N ALA A 346 25.91 13.73 -11.91
CA ALA A 346 27.31 14.00 -12.22
C ALA A 346 27.92 15.07 -11.28
N GLN A 347 27.20 16.16 -11.03
CA GLN A 347 27.61 17.19 -10.08
C GLN A 347 27.80 16.64 -8.66
N ASN A 348 26.84 15.84 -8.18
CA ASN A 348 26.95 15.23 -6.85
C ASN A 348 28.11 14.23 -6.77
N ARG A 349 28.45 13.52 -7.86
CA ARG A 349 29.61 12.62 -7.92
C ARG A 349 30.90 13.38 -7.66
N GLU A 350 31.13 14.49 -8.38
CA GLU A 350 32.32 15.30 -8.22
C GLU A 350 32.45 15.86 -6.81
N VAL A 351 31.36 16.39 -6.25
CA VAL A 351 31.34 16.95 -4.91
C VAL A 351 31.61 15.86 -3.86
N PHE A 352 30.96 14.68 -4.00
CA PHE A 352 31.15 13.57 -3.08
C PHE A 352 32.59 13.08 -3.09
N ILE A 353 33.19 12.80 -4.26
CA ILE A 353 34.57 12.30 -4.36
C ILE A 353 35.53 13.32 -3.75
N LYS A 354 35.39 14.61 -4.10
CA LYS A 354 36.24 15.66 -3.54
C LYS A 354 36.22 15.68 -2.02
N ARG A 355 35.01 15.74 -1.42
CA ARG A 355 34.87 15.81 0.05
C ARG A 355 35.30 14.51 0.75
N ALA A 356 35.06 13.35 0.12
CA ALA A 356 35.52 12.07 0.65
C ALA A 356 37.06 11.99 0.70
N VAL A 357 37.73 12.52 -0.33
CA VAL A 357 39.19 12.62 -0.34
C VAL A 357 39.73 13.55 0.75
N GLU A 358 39.04 14.68 0.99
CA GLU A 358 39.35 15.59 2.11
C GLU A 358 39.15 14.89 3.47
N ASN A 359 38.33 13.83 3.55
CA ASN A 359 38.13 12.95 4.71
C ASN A 359 39.06 11.72 4.72
N ASN A 360 40.19 11.76 4.02
CA ASN A 360 41.19 10.68 3.96
C ASN A 360 40.74 9.39 3.30
N ILE A 361 39.70 9.42 2.43
CA ILE A 361 39.27 8.27 1.63
C ILE A 361 39.97 8.36 0.28
N THR A 362 40.54 7.24 -0.21
CA THR A 362 41.20 7.23 -1.52
C THR A 362 40.19 7.53 -2.65
N PRO A 363 40.62 8.23 -3.73
CA PRO A 363 39.74 8.55 -4.86
C PRO A 363 39.05 7.32 -5.43
N ASP A 364 39.77 6.22 -5.65
CA ASP A 364 39.23 4.97 -6.19
C ASP A 364 38.13 4.39 -5.27
N LYS A 365 38.34 4.48 -3.96
CA LYS A 365 37.37 3.98 -2.98
C LYS A 365 36.13 4.88 -2.91
N ALA A 366 36.29 6.19 -2.97
CA ALA A 366 35.21 7.15 -3.03
C ALA A 366 34.34 6.93 -4.29
N GLU A 367 35.00 6.69 -5.44
CA GLU A 367 34.31 6.40 -6.69
C GLU A 367 33.57 5.06 -6.65
N GLU A 368 34.20 4.00 -6.12
CA GLU A 368 33.53 2.71 -5.89
C GLU A 368 32.23 2.87 -5.07
N ILE A 369 32.30 3.61 -3.96
CA ILE A 369 31.16 3.83 -3.08
C ILE A 369 30.07 4.66 -3.76
N PHE A 370 30.46 5.71 -4.49
CA PHE A 370 29.48 6.50 -5.23
C PHE A 370 28.79 5.67 -6.32
N ASN A 371 29.51 4.77 -7.00
CA ASN A 371 28.93 3.83 -7.96
C ASN A 371 27.92 2.87 -7.31
N LEU A 372 28.16 2.43 -6.06
CA LEU A 372 27.17 1.65 -5.29
C LEU A 372 25.94 2.48 -4.97
N ILE A 373 26.10 3.74 -4.57
CA ILE A 373 25.00 4.68 -4.33
C ILE A 373 24.18 4.90 -5.61
N ASP A 374 24.84 5.14 -6.74
CA ASP A 374 24.19 5.36 -8.02
C ASP A 374 23.43 4.12 -8.50
N LYS A 375 24.03 2.93 -8.41
CA LYS A 375 23.34 1.66 -8.68
C LYS A 375 22.08 1.49 -7.83
N PHE A 376 22.15 1.89 -6.57
CA PHE A 376 21.04 1.86 -5.63
C PHE A 376 19.97 2.93 -5.92
N SER A 377 20.28 3.98 -6.64
CA SER A 377 19.44 5.17 -6.86
C SER A 377 18.02 4.86 -7.35
N GLY A 378 17.87 3.82 -8.18
CA GLY A 378 16.58 3.38 -8.71
C GLY A 378 15.75 2.51 -7.75
N TYR A 379 16.30 2.11 -6.60
CA TYR A 379 15.72 1.01 -5.79
C TYR A 379 15.56 1.33 -4.31
N GLY A 380 16.09 2.46 -3.84
CA GLY A 380 16.07 2.86 -2.43
C GLY A 380 14.65 2.91 -1.84
N PHE A 381 14.48 2.34 -0.65
CA PHE A 381 13.20 2.32 0.05
C PHE A 381 13.25 3.15 1.34
N PRO A 382 12.16 3.86 1.70
CA PRO A 382 12.09 4.52 3.00
C PRO A 382 12.05 3.50 4.13
N LYS A 383 13.00 3.54 5.06
CA LYS A 383 13.06 2.63 6.20
C LYS A 383 11.85 2.82 7.11
N SER A 384 11.46 4.06 7.37
CA SER A 384 10.31 4.39 8.21
C SER A 384 9.01 3.75 7.70
N HIS A 385 8.75 3.85 6.39
CA HIS A 385 7.61 3.19 5.76
C HIS A 385 7.70 1.66 5.89
N SER A 386 8.88 1.08 5.64
CA SER A 386 9.09 -0.37 5.77
C SER A 386 8.84 -0.87 7.19
N VAL A 387 9.28 -0.14 8.21
CA VAL A 387 9.07 -0.46 9.63
C VAL A 387 7.57 -0.44 9.97
N ALA A 388 6.85 0.60 9.55
CA ALA A 388 5.42 0.72 9.81
C ALA A 388 4.63 -0.45 9.20
N TYR A 389 4.92 -0.79 7.96
CA TYR A 389 4.25 -1.90 7.27
C TYR A 389 4.71 -3.28 7.76
N ALA A 390 5.96 -3.42 8.18
CA ALA A 390 6.46 -4.64 8.82
C ALA A 390 5.74 -4.89 10.16
N LEU A 391 5.36 -3.85 10.89
CA LEU A 391 4.61 -3.99 12.13
C LEU A 391 3.20 -4.53 11.87
N VAL A 392 2.50 -4.02 10.87
CA VAL A 392 1.19 -4.55 10.45
C VAL A 392 1.33 -6.01 9.96
N ALA A 393 2.38 -6.31 9.19
CA ALA A 393 2.66 -7.68 8.75
C ALA A 393 2.90 -8.62 9.94
N TYR A 394 3.70 -8.18 10.92
CA TYR A 394 3.99 -8.95 12.12
C TYR A 394 2.73 -9.15 12.99
N TRP A 395 1.93 -8.11 13.22
CA TRP A 395 0.68 -8.24 13.99
C TRP A 395 -0.28 -9.23 13.35
N THR A 396 -0.46 -9.18 12.02
CA THR A 396 -1.30 -10.14 11.31
C THR A 396 -0.73 -11.57 11.39
N ALA A 397 0.59 -11.71 11.32
CA ALA A 397 1.28 -12.99 11.48
C ALA A 397 1.13 -13.55 12.90
N TYR A 398 1.35 -12.71 13.92
CA TYR A 398 1.21 -13.09 15.33
C TYR A 398 -0.21 -13.53 15.65
N LEU A 399 -1.21 -12.76 15.20
CA LEU A 399 -2.62 -13.11 15.43
C LEU A 399 -3.02 -14.39 14.68
N LYS A 400 -2.52 -14.59 13.46
CA LYS A 400 -2.71 -15.86 12.75
C LYS A 400 -2.11 -17.04 13.52
N THR A 401 -0.91 -16.87 14.07
CA THR A 401 -0.20 -17.95 14.78
C THR A 401 -0.86 -18.28 16.10
N ASN A 402 -1.19 -17.26 16.91
CA ASN A 402 -1.61 -17.43 18.30
C ASN A 402 -3.13 -17.43 18.51
N TYR A 403 -3.89 -16.86 17.55
CA TYR A 403 -5.35 -16.69 17.62
C TYR A 403 -6.01 -17.04 16.28
N PHE A 404 -5.68 -18.20 15.72
CA PHE A 404 -6.03 -18.60 14.36
C PHE A 404 -7.52 -18.50 14.05
N LYS A 405 -8.40 -19.02 14.94
CA LYS A 405 -9.86 -18.99 14.70
C LYS A 405 -10.40 -17.58 14.66
N GLU A 406 -9.99 -16.75 15.59
CA GLU A 406 -10.40 -15.37 15.72
C GLU A 406 -9.92 -14.53 14.51
N PHE A 407 -8.67 -14.72 14.10
CA PHE A 407 -8.07 -14.07 12.94
C PHE A 407 -8.73 -14.50 11.62
N PHE A 408 -8.98 -15.80 11.45
CA PHE A 408 -9.64 -16.30 10.24
C PHE A 408 -11.11 -15.90 10.17
N ALA A 409 -11.84 -15.87 11.29
CA ALA A 409 -13.21 -15.35 11.33
C ALA A 409 -13.25 -13.88 10.89
N ALA A 410 -12.33 -13.03 11.38
CA ALA A 410 -12.20 -11.63 10.98
C ALA A 410 -11.84 -11.49 9.48
N THR A 411 -10.89 -12.29 9.02
CA THR A 411 -10.45 -12.27 7.61
C THR A 411 -11.56 -12.74 6.66
N MET A 412 -12.24 -13.83 6.98
CA MET A 412 -13.39 -14.32 6.21
C MET A 412 -14.53 -13.29 6.18
N SER A 413 -14.78 -12.58 7.28
CA SER A 413 -15.78 -11.50 7.33
C SER A 413 -15.45 -10.38 6.37
N THR A 414 -14.18 -9.98 6.32
CA THR A 414 -13.71 -8.90 5.45
C THR A 414 -13.67 -9.30 3.97
N GLU A 415 -13.51 -10.59 3.68
CA GLU A 415 -13.46 -11.16 2.33
C GLU A 415 -14.76 -11.84 1.89
N MET A 416 -15.85 -11.77 2.68
CA MET A 416 -17.07 -12.56 2.48
C MET A 416 -17.75 -12.37 1.11
N TYR A 417 -17.53 -11.25 0.45
CA TYR A 417 -18.05 -10.96 -0.90
C TYR A 417 -17.13 -11.45 -2.03
N ASN A 418 -15.94 -11.93 -1.71
CA ASN A 418 -14.99 -12.50 -2.67
C ASN A 418 -14.96 -14.03 -2.51
N ILE A 419 -15.77 -14.72 -3.31
CA ILE A 419 -15.96 -16.18 -3.22
C ILE A 419 -14.64 -16.94 -3.38
N ASP A 420 -13.78 -16.51 -4.30
CA ASP A 420 -12.50 -17.18 -4.55
C ASP A 420 -11.57 -17.06 -3.33
N ARG A 421 -11.47 -15.88 -2.77
CA ARG A 421 -10.70 -15.64 -1.53
C ARG A 421 -11.28 -16.39 -0.35
N LEU A 422 -12.58 -16.33 -0.17
CA LEU A 422 -13.28 -17.04 0.91
C LEU A 422 -13.03 -18.55 0.85
N SER A 423 -13.07 -19.14 -0.35
CA SER A 423 -12.79 -20.55 -0.54
C SER A 423 -11.36 -20.94 -0.11
N LEU A 424 -10.37 -20.09 -0.38
CA LEU A 424 -8.98 -20.32 0.07
C LEU A 424 -8.90 -20.35 1.61
N PHE A 425 -9.54 -19.40 2.29
CA PHE A 425 -9.55 -19.35 3.77
C PHE A 425 -10.28 -20.53 4.39
N ILE A 426 -11.41 -20.96 3.80
CA ILE A 426 -12.16 -22.14 4.27
C ILE A 426 -11.29 -23.40 4.14
N ASN A 427 -10.58 -23.56 3.03
CA ASN A 427 -9.72 -24.73 2.83
C ASN A 427 -8.55 -24.73 3.81
N GLU A 428 -7.85 -23.60 3.99
CA GLU A 428 -6.77 -23.53 4.97
C GLU A 428 -7.26 -23.79 6.41
N ALA A 429 -8.44 -23.27 6.80
CA ALA A 429 -9.01 -23.58 8.10
C ALA A 429 -9.22 -25.10 8.29
N ARG A 430 -9.73 -25.79 7.26
CA ARG A 430 -9.91 -27.26 7.29
C ARG A 430 -8.58 -28.00 7.37
N ASP A 431 -7.58 -27.57 6.58
CA ASP A 431 -6.24 -28.16 6.59
C ASP A 431 -5.55 -28.03 7.96
N LYS A 432 -5.86 -26.95 8.68
CA LYS A 432 -5.42 -26.72 10.07
C LYS A 432 -6.31 -27.42 11.13
N GLY A 433 -7.29 -28.22 10.71
CA GLY A 433 -8.20 -28.93 11.60
C GLY A 433 -9.28 -28.05 12.25
N VAL A 434 -9.45 -26.82 11.78
CA VAL A 434 -10.49 -25.89 12.28
C VAL A 434 -11.76 -26.07 11.44
N LYS A 435 -12.87 -26.44 12.11
CA LYS A 435 -14.16 -26.60 11.45
C LYS A 435 -14.74 -25.28 11.01
N VAL A 436 -15.23 -25.20 9.80
CA VAL A 436 -16.11 -24.10 9.34
C VAL A 436 -17.54 -24.60 9.47
N LEU A 437 -18.25 -24.06 10.46
CA LEU A 437 -19.60 -24.45 10.83
C LEU A 437 -20.61 -23.85 9.86
N LEU A 438 -21.64 -24.63 9.50
CA LEU A 438 -22.69 -24.17 8.59
C LEU A 438 -23.46 -22.97 9.14
N PRO A 439 -24.05 -22.13 8.27
CA PRO A 439 -24.92 -21.07 8.74
C PRO A 439 -26.11 -21.65 9.50
N ASP A 440 -26.46 -20.99 10.59
CA ASP A 440 -27.57 -21.38 11.47
C ASP A 440 -28.37 -20.14 11.83
N VAL A 441 -29.70 -20.20 11.67
CA VAL A 441 -30.58 -19.06 11.89
C VAL A 441 -30.60 -18.59 13.34
N ASN A 442 -30.34 -19.52 14.29
CA ASN A 442 -30.34 -19.23 15.73
C ASN A 442 -28.95 -18.82 16.28
N LEU A 443 -27.86 -19.28 15.64
CA LEU A 443 -26.51 -19.11 16.15
C LEU A 443 -25.66 -18.11 15.34
N SER A 444 -25.84 -18.06 14.03
CA SER A 444 -25.01 -17.21 13.17
C SER A 444 -25.22 -15.72 13.42
N ALA A 445 -24.14 -14.97 13.44
CA ALA A 445 -24.14 -13.51 13.47
C ALA A 445 -24.24 -12.93 12.04
N TYR A 446 -24.10 -11.61 11.92
CA TYR A 446 -23.98 -10.95 10.61
C TYR A 446 -22.80 -11.50 9.82
N GLU A 447 -21.67 -11.59 10.45
CA GLU A 447 -20.38 -11.96 9.88
C GLU A 447 -19.90 -13.30 10.46
N PHE A 448 -18.76 -13.79 9.99
CA PHE A 448 -18.12 -14.97 10.55
C PHE A 448 -17.73 -14.72 12.01
N LEU A 449 -17.93 -15.70 12.85
CA LEU A 449 -17.63 -15.62 14.28
C LEU A 449 -16.80 -16.83 14.71
N ALA A 450 -15.76 -16.61 15.50
CA ALA A 450 -15.03 -17.69 16.15
C ALA A 450 -15.86 -18.25 17.30
N GLU A 451 -16.02 -19.58 17.34
CA GLU A 451 -16.69 -20.34 18.39
C GLU A 451 -15.73 -21.37 19.00
N LYS A 452 -16.14 -22.02 20.10
CA LYS A 452 -15.34 -23.08 20.72
C LYS A 452 -14.99 -24.19 19.74
N ASP A 453 -15.95 -24.59 18.92
CA ASP A 453 -15.84 -25.78 18.05
C ASP A 453 -15.40 -25.44 16.61
N GLY A 454 -15.18 -24.16 16.28
CA GLY A 454 -14.78 -23.74 14.93
C GLY A 454 -15.08 -22.29 14.59
N ILE A 455 -15.27 -22.01 13.32
CA ILE A 455 -15.66 -20.70 12.81
C ILE A 455 -17.08 -20.81 12.24
N ARG A 456 -18.03 -20.08 12.82
CA ARG A 456 -19.43 -20.05 12.37
C ARG A 456 -19.58 -19.19 11.12
N PHE A 457 -20.28 -19.70 10.12
CA PHE A 457 -20.59 -18.98 8.89
C PHE A 457 -21.52 -17.80 9.15
N GLY A 458 -21.18 -16.60 8.67
CA GLY A 458 -21.98 -15.39 8.81
C GLY A 458 -23.19 -15.38 7.87
N LEU A 459 -24.31 -14.84 8.32
CA LEU A 459 -25.53 -14.79 7.50
C LEU A 459 -25.40 -13.90 6.26
N LEU A 460 -24.58 -12.82 6.33
CA LEU A 460 -24.32 -11.94 5.18
C LEU A 460 -23.46 -12.58 4.09
N ALA A 461 -22.70 -13.63 4.41
CA ALA A 461 -21.91 -14.34 3.42
C ALA A 461 -22.73 -15.32 2.59
N ILE A 462 -24.02 -15.52 2.91
CA ILE A 462 -24.95 -16.35 2.14
C ILE A 462 -25.39 -15.57 0.89
N LYS A 463 -25.18 -16.18 -0.28
CA LYS A 463 -25.53 -15.56 -1.55
C LYS A 463 -27.01 -15.14 -1.58
N HIS A 464 -27.26 -13.93 -2.02
CA HIS A 464 -28.60 -13.30 -2.09
C HIS A 464 -29.26 -12.96 -0.74
N VAL A 465 -28.55 -13.08 0.38
CA VAL A 465 -29.05 -12.63 1.68
C VAL A 465 -28.52 -11.23 1.97
N GLY A 466 -29.41 -10.24 1.95
CA GLY A 466 -29.07 -8.84 2.19
C GLY A 466 -29.13 -8.45 3.67
N ILE A 467 -28.48 -7.34 4.00
CA ILE A 467 -28.38 -6.81 5.38
C ILE A 467 -29.74 -6.65 6.07
N ASN A 468 -30.79 -6.20 5.34
CA ASN A 468 -32.11 -5.98 5.92
C ASN A 468 -32.80 -7.29 6.35
N ILE A 469 -32.55 -8.39 5.61
CA ILE A 469 -33.06 -9.72 5.96
C ILE A 469 -32.35 -10.19 7.22
N VAL A 470 -31.03 -10.08 7.28
CA VAL A 470 -30.24 -10.52 8.45
C VAL A 470 -30.61 -9.71 9.69
N LYS A 471 -30.82 -8.38 9.57
CA LYS A 471 -31.30 -7.54 10.68
C LYS A 471 -32.60 -8.10 11.26
N LYS A 472 -33.58 -8.39 10.39
CA LYS A 472 -34.88 -8.93 10.81
C LYS A 472 -34.74 -10.28 11.53
N VAL A 473 -33.92 -11.19 11.00
CA VAL A 473 -33.65 -12.50 11.63
C VAL A 473 -33.08 -12.32 13.04
N ILE A 474 -32.08 -11.44 13.20
CA ILE A 474 -31.44 -11.19 14.49
C ILE A 474 -32.40 -10.49 15.47
N GLU A 475 -33.23 -9.57 15.01
CA GLU A 475 -34.25 -8.89 15.84
C GLU A 475 -35.31 -9.88 16.35
N VAL A 476 -35.89 -10.71 15.48
CA VAL A 476 -36.86 -11.74 15.88
C VAL A 476 -36.26 -12.69 16.91
N ARG A 477 -35.07 -13.19 16.65
CA ARG A 477 -34.34 -14.06 17.57
C ARG A 477 -34.10 -13.46 18.97
N LYS A 478 -33.91 -12.13 19.06
CA LYS A 478 -33.75 -11.43 20.35
C LYS A 478 -35.05 -11.29 21.13
N ASN A 479 -36.16 -11.15 20.39
CA ASN A 479 -37.48 -10.90 20.99
C ASN A 479 -38.24 -12.18 21.37
N GLU A 480 -37.86 -13.33 20.79
CA GLU A 480 -38.49 -14.62 21.05
C GLU A 480 -37.72 -15.49 22.08
N LYS A 481 -36.70 -14.94 22.74
CA LYS A 481 -36.03 -15.49 23.92
C LYS A 481 -36.59 -14.87 25.19
#